data_dac235aa53b7c43d77895c69ed5d132a
#
_entry.id   dac235aa53b7c43d77895c69ed5d132a
#
_cell.length_a   1.000
_cell.length_b   1.000
_cell.length_c   1.000
_cell.angle_alpha   90.00
_cell.angle_beta   90.00
_cell.angle_gamma   90.00
#
_symmetry.space_group_name_H-M   'P 1'
#
loop_
_entity.id
_entity.type
_entity.pdbx_description
1 polymer ?
#
loop_
_entity_poly.entity_id
_entity_poly.type
_entity_poly.pdbx_seq_one_letter_code
_entity_poly.pdbx_strand_id
1 'polypeptide(L)'
;MRKILLLFATILLIAGCGQSYEETKRLSRAQRLKLWREDSAALKIAVMPTLDCLPIFIAKDHQMFDTVVDIRLKRFTAQMDCDTALIRGRVEGAISDLVRTERMIKEGTPLQYVAATNAYWLLISNRQLRMSSLKHLDDRMLAMTRYSVTDLLGDLAVDSAKLAPERVFRVQINDVNIRLKMLENNEMDALLLTEPQATQALLGKHKVLLDTRKMDIRMGVLAFRTKGMVDKNRKRQMEVFLKGYNEACDSLNHYGVLHYKDVIRKHYQISELALKQLPDTLKFQHATVPREKDVEQAQKWLSKK
;
A
#
# COMPACT_ATOMS: atom_id res chain seq x y z
N MET A 1 -17.74 11.58 60.24
CA MET A 1 -16.49 11.10 59.61
C MET A 1 -16.76 10.25 58.36
N ARG A 2 -17.68 9.30 58.35
CA ARG A 2 -17.96 8.42 57.19
C ARG A 2 -18.44 9.14 55.91
N LYS A 3 -19.19 10.24 56.02
CA LYS A 3 -19.70 11.05 54.91
C LYS A 3 -18.62 11.94 54.23
N ILE A 4 -17.61 12.35 55.00
CA ILE A 4 -16.49 13.16 54.50
C ILE A 4 -15.50 12.27 53.70
N LEU A 5 -15.30 10.99 54.12
CA LEU A 5 -14.48 10.03 53.41
C LEU A 5 -15.07 9.64 52.04
N LEU A 6 -16.40 9.55 51.94
CA LEU A 6 -17.10 9.29 50.69
C LEU A 6 -17.00 10.47 49.70
N LEU A 7 -16.98 11.70 50.18
CA LEU A 7 -16.81 12.90 49.36
C LEU A 7 -15.38 13.00 48.78
N PHE A 8 -14.36 12.62 49.55
CA PHE A 8 -12.97 12.57 49.10
C PHE A 8 -12.71 11.43 48.07
N ALA A 9 -13.38 10.28 48.23
CA ALA A 9 -13.28 9.19 47.28
C ALA A 9 -13.94 9.49 45.94
N THR A 10 -15.03 10.27 45.89
CA THR A 10 -15.67 10.71 44.66
C THR A 10 -14.88 11.80 43.94
N ILE A 11 -14.13 12.64 44.61
CA ILE A 11 -13.28 13.68 44.01
C ILE A 11 -12.02 13.04 43.37
N LEU A 12 -11.49 11.96 43.94
CA LEU A 12 -10.34 11.21 43.38
C LEU A 12 -10.69 10.39 42.12
N LEU A 13 -11.96 10.04 41.90
CA LEU A 13 -12.41 9.31 40.71
C LEU A 13 -12.63 10.21 39.47
N ILE A 14 -12.68 11.52 39.65
CA ILE A 14 -12.84 12.48 38.53
C ILE A 14 -11.48 12.93 37.96
N ALA A 15 -10.37 12.67 38.64
CA ALA A 15 -9.01 13.04 38.19
C ALA A 15 -8.36 12.04 37.26
N GLY A 16 -9.04 10.94 36.88
CA GLY A 16 -8.51 9.84 36.10
C GLY A 16 -9.13 9.65 34.70
N CYS A 17 -9.54 10.72 34.02
CA CYS A 17 -9.99 10.64 32.65
C CYS A 17 -8.97 11.26 31.71
N GLY A 18 -8.54 10.46 30.75
CA GLY A 18 -7.52 10.74 29.75
C GLY A 18 -7.66 12.10 29.08
N GLN A 19 -6.55 12.53 28.50
CA GLN A 19 -6.41 13.79 27.78
C GLN A 19 -7.62 14.03 26.86
N SER A 20 -8.49 14.95 27.25
CA SER A 20 -9.67 15.31 26.50
C SER A 20 -9.25 16.15 25.29
N TYR A 21 -10.11 16.16 24.28
CA TYR A 21 -9.97 17.03 23.09
C TYR A 21 -9.72 18.51 23.47
N GLU A 22 -10.20 18.95 24.61
CA GLU A 22 -9.97 20.27 25.21
C GLU A 22 -8.52 20.49 25.68
N GLU A 23 -7.82 19.46 26.15
CA GLU A 23 -6.41 19.57 26.54
C GLU A 23 -5.49 19.68 25.32
N THR A 24 -5.82 18.99 24.23
CA THR A 24 -5.09 19.12 22.95
C THR A 24 -5.26 20.53 22.35
N LYS A 25 -6.40 21.17 22.59
CA LYS A 25 -6.63 22.59 22.25
C LYS A 25 -5.80 23.55 23.08
N ARG A 26 -5.40 23.15 24.29
CA ARG A 26 -4.65 23.98 25.24
C ARG A 26 -3.14 23.92 25.10
N LEU A 27 -2.60 23.12 24.17
CA LEU A 27 -1.19 23.17 23.85
C LEU A 27 -0.78 24.61 23.56
N SER A 28 0.23 25.10 24.22
CA SER A 28 0.74 26.43 23.98
C SER A 28 1.14 26.59 22.51
N ARG A 29 1.09 27.82 21.99
CA ARG A 29 1.53 28.11 20.62
C ARG A 29 2.95 27.57 20.35
N ALA A 30 3.84 27.64 21.35
CA ALA A 30 5.20 27.14 21.25
C ALA A 30 5.24 25.61 21.11
N GLN A 31 4.43 24.87 21.88
CA GLN A 31 4.34 23.40 21.77
C GLN A 31 3.79 22.96 20.41
N ARG A 32 2.73 23.61 19.91
CA ARG A 32 2.19 23.32 18.57
C ARG A 32 3.22 23.58 17.47
N LEU A 33 3.97 24.68 17.60
CA LEU A 33 5.03 25.02 16.64
C LEU A 33 6.18 23.99 16.68
N LYS A 34 6.56 23.52 17.88
CA LYS A 34 7.57 22.47 18.06
C LYS A 34 7.12 21.17 17.38
N LEU A 35 5.91 20.68 17.68
CA LEU A 35 5.34 19.47 17.07
C LEU A 35 5.24 19.58 15.54
N TRP A 36 4.85 20.75 15.04
CA TRP A 36 4.80 20.99 13.59
C TRP A 36 6.18 20.96 12.95
N ARG A 37 7.21 21.54 13.60
CA ARG A 37 8.60 21.49 13.12
C ARG A 37 9.13 20.07 13.11
N GLU A 38 8.89 19.29 14.15
CA GLU A 38 9.28 17.88 14.24
C GLU A 38 8.60 17.05 13.14
N ASP A 39 7.27 17.21 12.94
CA ASP A 39 6.56 16.51 11.86
C ASP A 39 7.04 16.94 10.48
N SER A 40 7.36 18.23 10.30
CA SER A 40 7.89 18.74 9.03
C SER A 40 9.32 18.28 8.76
N ALA A 41 10.12 18.03 9.80
CA ALA A 41 11.49 17.54 9.67
C ALA A 41 11.55 16.03 9.38
N ALA A 42 10.55 15.24 9.77
CA ALA A 42 10.50 13.80 9.54
C ALA A 42 10.41 13.44 8.06
N LEU A 43 11.03 12.34 7.65
CA LEU A 43 10.78 11.71 6.33
C LEU A 43 9.52 10.86 6.42
N LYS A 44 8.46 11.25 5.73
CA LYS A 44 7.16 10.55 5.76
C LYS A 44 6.95 9.75 4.50
N ILE A 45 6.55 8.49 4.66
CA ILE A 45 6.33 7.55 3.55
C ILE A 45 4.94 6.96 3.66
N ALA A 46 4.15 7.09 2.61
CA ALA A 46 2.85 6.43 2.50
C ALA A 46 3.04 4.95 2.16
N VAL A 47 2.44 4.09 2.98
CA VAL A 47 2.51 2.63 2.85
C VAL A 47 1.11 2.03 2.85
N MET A 48 0.98 0.87 2.22
CA MET A 48 -0.26 0.12 2.11
C MET A 48 -0.12 -1.27 2.77
N PRO A 49 -1.24 -1.94 3.12
CA PRO A 49 -1.21 -3.30 3.64
C PRO A 49 -1.00 -4.32 2.51
N THR A 50 0.05 -4.15 1.72
CA THR A 50 0.46 -5.01 0.60
C THR A 50 1.88 -5.51 0.81
N LEU A 51 2.19 -6.75 0.41
CA LEU A 51 3.46 -7.41 0.75
C LEU A 51 4.70 -6.72 0.17
N ASP A 52 4.57 -5.93 -0.85
CA ASP A 52 5.66 -5.09 -1.37
C ASP A 52 6.07 -3.97 -0.39
N CYS A 53 5.23 -3.66 0.61
CA CYS A 53 5.59 -2.80 1.74
C CYS A 53 6.30 -3.55 2.89
N LEU A 54 6.37 -4.88 2.86
CA LEU A 54 6.90 -5.67 3.98
C LEU A 54 8.35 -5.29 4.35
N PRO A 55 9.29 -5.04 3.41
CA PRO A 55 10.62 -4.57 3.77
C PRO A 55 10.61 -3.26 4.56
N ILE A 56 9.68 -2.34 4.21
CA ILE A 56 9.55 -1.04 4.90
C ILE A 56 9.04 -1.24 6.34
N PHE A 57 8.06 -2.12 6.53
CA PHE A 57 7.53 -2.43 7.87
C PHE A 57 8.58 -3.13 8.75
N ILE A 58 9.32 -4.10 8.18
CA ILE A 58 10.40 -4.78 8.88
C ILE A 58 11.48 -3.78 9.28
N ALA A 59 11.96 -2.96 8.35
CA ALA A 59 12.99 -1.96 8.62
C ALA A 59 12.57 -1.00 9.75
N LYS A 60 11.28 -0.63 9.81
CA LYS A 60 10.75 0.23 10.87
C LYS A 60 10.63 -0.50 12.21
N ASP A 61 10.03 -1.70 12.22
CA ASP A 61 9.71 -2.44 13.44
C ASP A 61 10.96 -3.05 14.09
N HIS A 62 11.97 -3.45 13.29
CA HIS A 62 13.26 -3.97 13.75
C HIS A 62 14.34 -2.90 13.86
N GLN A 63 13.96 -1.60 13.79
CA GLN A 63 14.87 -0.47 14.00
C GLN A 63 16.11 -0.49 13.08
N MET A 64 15.95 -0.96 11.83
CA MET A 64 17.00 -0.97 10.82
C MET A 64 17.30 0.45 10.27
N PHE A 65 16.45 1.42 10.56
CA PHE A 65 16.74 2.83 10.26
C PHE A 65 17.60 3.43 11.38
N ASP A 66 18.60 4.22 10.98
CA ASP A 66 19.41 4.98 11.93
C ASP A 66 18.51 5.86 12.82
N THR A 67 18.69 5.76 14.13
CA THR A 67 17.89 6.50 15.12
C THR A 67 18.08 8.02 15.04
N VAL A 68 19.14 8.50 14.39
CA VAL A 68 19.40 9.93 14.13
C VAL A 68 18.40 10.52 13.11
N VAL A 69 17.71 9.66 12.35
CA VAL A 69 16.75 10.07 11.31
C VAL A 69 15.35 9.69 11.71
N ASP A 70 14.43 10.67 11.77
CA ASP A 70 13.01 10.41 12.01
C ASP A 70 12.32 9.99 10.70
N ILE A 71 12.07 8.70 10.56
CA ILE A 71 11.30 8.11 9.45
C ILE A 71 9.93 7.69 9.96
N ARG A 72 8.87 8.26 9.40
CA ARG A 72 7.48 8.02 9.79
C ARG A 72 6.69 7.37 8.67
N LEU A 73 5.99 6.27 8.97
CA LEU A 73 5.11 5.60 8.03
C LEU A 73 3.68 6.13 8.18
N LYS A 74 3.10 6.60 7.08
CA LYS A 74 1.69 6.99 6.99
C LYS A 74 0.93 5.86 6.29
N ARG A 75 0.04 5.20 7.03
CA ARG A 75 -0.70 4.02 6.55
C ARG A 75 -1.98 4.42 5.86
N PHE A 76 -2.20 3.82 4.69
CA PHE A 76 -3.42 3.97 3.90
C PHE A 76 -3.86 2.58 3.43
N THR A 77 -5.16 2.40 3.18
CA THR A 77 -5.73 1.19 2.60
C THR A 77 -6.24 1.42 1.19
N ALA A 78 -6.45 2.68 0.83
CA ALA A 78 -6.86 3.10 -0.50
C ALA A 78 -5.70 3.73 -1.28
N GLN A 79 -5.49 3.26 -2.51
CA GLN A 79 -4.41 3.73 -3.39
C GLN A 79 -4.50 5.24 -3.67
N MET A 80 -5.71 5.77 -3.89
CA MET A 80 -5.92 7.19 -4.17
C MET A 80 -5.56 8.10 -2.99
N ASP A 81 -5.60 7.59 -1.76
CA ASP A 81 -5.21 8.35 -0.57
C ASP A 81 -3.68 8.49 -0.49
N CYS A 82 -2.93 7.44 -0.87
CA CYS A 82 -1.47 7.53 -1.03
C CYS A 82 -1.10 8.59 -2.07
N ASP A 83 -1.76 8.57 -3.24
CA ASP A 83 -1.52 9.54 -4.33
C ASP A 83 -1.82 10.97 -3.85
N THR A 84 -2.97 11.17 -3.21
CA THR A 84 -3.37 12.48 -2.67
C THR A 84 -2.38 12.98 -1.62
N ALA A 85 -1.87 12.11 -0.74
CA ALA A 85 -0.87 12.47 0.25
C ALA A 85 0.45 12.89 -0.41
N LEU A 86 0.87 12.19 -1.46
CA LEU A 86 2.09 12.47 -2.20
C LEU A 86 1.97 13.78 -3.02
N ILE A 87 0.89 13.96 -3.79
CA ILE A 87 0.60 15.18 -4.57
C ILE A 87 0.58 16.41 -3.67
N ARG A 88 -0.10 16.34 -2.53
CA ARG A 88 -0.22 17.44 -1.57
C ARG A 88 1.02 17.66 -0.71
N GLY A 89 2.08 16.87 -0.86
CA GLY A 89 3.31 16.97 -0.06
C GLY A 89 3.12 16.65 1.43
N ARG A 90 2.11 15.84 1.77
CA ARG A 90 1.91 15.35 3.14
C ARG A 90 2.87 14.22 3.48
N VAL A 91 3.43 13.58 2.45
CA VAL A 91 4.49 12.58 2.50
C VAL A 91 5.53 12.89 1.45
N GLU A 92 6.77 12.48 1.68
CA GLU A 92 7.88 12.63 0.74
C GLU A 92 7.94 11.48 -0.25
N GLY A 93 7.55 10.27 0.16
CA GLY A 93 7.50 9.08 -0.69
C GLY A 93 6.22 8.29 -0.50
N ALA A 94 5.91 7.44 -1.47
CA ALA A 94 4.76 6.54 -1.42
C ALA A 94 5.03 5.24 -2.17
N ILE A 95 4.49 4.15 -1.64
CA ILE A 95 4.31 2.94 -2.43
C ILE A 95 3.24 3.21 -3.50
N SER A 96 3.52 2.82 -4.73
CA SER A 96 2.69 3.12 -5.88
C SER A 96 2.82 2.05 -6.96
N ASP A 97 2.21 2.30 -8.11
CA ASP A 97 2.48 1.58 -9.34
C ASP A 97 2.88 2.56 -10.46
N LEU A 98 3.49 2.03 -11.53
CA LEU A 98 3.99 2.84 -12.63
C LEU A 98 2.89 3.68 -13.28
N VAL A 99 1.69 3.13 -13.44
CA VAL A 99 0.58 3.85 -14.09
C VAL A 99 0.17 5.07 -13.27
N ARG A 100 -0.02 4.91 -11.96
CA ARG A 100 -0.38 6.01 -11.06
C ARG A 100 0.74 7.04 -10.98
N THR A 101 1.99 6.58 -10.90
CA THR A 101 3.15 7.47 -10.79
C THR A 101 3.34 8.29 -12.07
N GLU A 102 3.27 7.67 -13.25
CA GLU A 102 3.35 8.36 -14.54
C GLU A 102 2.18 9.34 -14.73
N ARG A 103 0.98 8.99 -14.29
CA ARG A 103 -0.15 9.92 -14.29
C ARG A 103 0.15 11.16 -13.44
N MET A 104 0.62 10.98 -12.21
CA MET A 104 0.95 12.11 -11.31
C MET A 104 2.07 12.99 -11.90
N ILE A 105 3.08 12.39 -12.55
CA ILE A 105 4.15 13.12 -13.24
C ILE A 105 3.55 13.93 -14.41
N LYS A 106 2.70 13.32 -15.23
CA LYS A 106 2.03 13.98 -16.36
C LYS A 106 1.13 15.15 -15.88
N GLU A 107 0.51 15.02 -14.72
CA GLU A 107 -0.30 16.06 -14.08
C GLU A 107 0.53 17.13 -13.33
N GLY A 108 1.86 17.09 -13.43
CA GLY A 108 2.76 18.12 -12.93
C GLY A 108 3.30 17.90 -11.51
N THR A 109 3.13 16.70 -10.92
CA THR A 109 3.79 16.35 -9.66
C THR A 109 5.19 15.82 -9.95
N PRO A 110 6.28 16.51 -9.56
CA PRO A 110 7.64 16.06 -9.86
C PRO A 110 8.02 14.89 -8.96
N LEU A 111 8.04 13.69 -9.52
CA LEU A 111 8.37 12.43 -8.84
C LEU A 111 9.60 11.78 -9.47
N GLN A 112 10.28 10.94 -8.68
CA GLN A 112 11.31 10.04 -9.15
C GLN A 112 11.10 8.64 -8.58
N TYR A 113 11.48 7.64 -9.34
CA TYR A 113 11.51 6.26 -8.89
C TYR A 113 12.73 6.03 -8.00
N VAL A 114 12.50 5.36 -6.87
CA VAL A 114 13.55 5.03 -5.90
C VAL A 114 13.77 3.53 -5.82
N ALA A 115 12.68 2.76 -5.90
CA ALA A 115 12.76 1.31 -5.99
C ALA A 115 11.65 0.74 -6.86
N ALA A 116 11.98 -0.26 -7.67
CA ALA A 116 11.00 -1.21 -8.16
C ALA A 116 10.68 -2.20 -7.03
N THR A 117 9.40 -2.56 -6.88
CA THR A 117 8.97 -3.53 -5.86
C THR A 117 8.62 -4.87 -6.49
N ASN A 118 8.49 -5.90 -5.66
CA ASN A 118 8.09 -7.24 -6.10
C ASN A 118 6.56 -7.41 -6.20
N ALA A 119 5.80 -6.32 -6.19
CA ALA A 119 4.36 -6.39 -6.34
C ALA A 119 3.94 -7.07 -7.64
N TYR A 120 2.97 -7.96 -7.54
CA TYR A 120 2.29 -8.58 -8.66
C TYR A 120 0.79 -8.59 -8.42
N TRP A 121 0.01 -8.74 -9.46
CA TRP A 121 -1.44 -8.72 -9.39
C TRP A 121 -2.04 -9.97 -9.99
N LEU A 122 -3.09 -10.45 -9.33
CA LEU A 122 -3.94 -11.53 -9.81
C LEU A 122 -5.32 -10.98 -10.14
N LEU A 123 -5.84 -11.30 -11.32
CA LEU A 123 -7.25 -11.16 -11.61
C LEU A 123 -7.94 -12.42 -11.10
N ILE A 124 -8.81 -12.25 -10.11
CA ILE A 124 -9.47 -13.34 -9.38
C ILE A 124 -10.97 -13.24 -9.61
N SER A 125 -11.58 -14.35 -10.00
CA SER A 125 -13.04 -14.46 -10.18
C SER A 125 -13.72 -15.07 -8.97
N ASN A 126 -14.97 -14.65 -8.75
CA ASN A 126 -15.83 -15.24 -7.74
C ASN A 126 -16.06 -16.74 -8.02
N ARG A 127 -15.86 -17.57 -6.99
CA ARG A 127 -16.02 -19.04 -7.09
C ARG A 127 -17.41 -19.47 -7.53
N GLN A 128 -18.46 -18.73 -7.16
CA GLN A 128 -19.83 -19.07 -7.51
C GLN A 128 -20.08 -19.02 -9.02
N LEU A 129 -19.38 -18.13 -9.73
CA LEU A 129 -19.55 -17.96 -11.17
C LEU A 129 -18.80 -19.00 -12.02
N ARG A 130 -17.94 -19.81 -11.39
CA ARG A 130 -17.18 -20.89 -12.04
C ARG A 130 -16.45 -20.45 -13.33
N MET A 131 -16.01 -19.20 -13.39
CA MET A 131 -15.28 -18.70 -14.54
C MET A 131 -13.98 -19.49 -14.74
N SER A 132 -13.69 -19.90 -15.99
CA SER A 132 -12.51 -20.70 -16.34
C SER A 132 -11.57 -19.98 -17.28
N SER A 133 -11.97 -18.87 -17.87
CA SER A 133 -11.20 -18.07 -18.80
C SER A 133 -11.61 -16.60 -18.76
N LEU A 134 -10.78 -15.72 -19.35
CA LEU A 134 -11.08 -14.28 -19.44
C LEU A 134 -12.34 -13.99 -20.28
N LYS A 135 -12.73 -14.86 -21.20
CA LYS A 135 -13.98 -14.70 -21.98
C LYS A 135 -15.24 -14.66 -21.11
N HIS A 136 -15.20 -15.28 -19.93
CA HIS A 136 -16.34 -15.25 -19.00
C HIS A 136 -16.47 -13.92 -18.24
N LEU A 137 -15.62 -12.91 -18.53
CA LEU A 137 -15.81 -11.53 -18.04
C LEU A 137 -16.91 -10.80 -18.80
N ASP A 138 -17.41 -11.37 -19.92
CA ASP A 138 -18.53 -10.83 -20.69
C ASP A 138 -19.74 -10.64 -19.78
N ASP A 139 -20.31 -9.43 -19.76
CA ASP A 139 -21.46 -9.05 -18.92
C ASP A 139 -21.20 -9.22 -17.41
N ARG A 140 -19.95 -8.91 -16.95
CA ARG A 140 -19.52 -9.05 -15.56
C ARG A 140 -18.92 -7.79 -14.98
N MET A 141 -19.01 -7.65 -13.64
CA MET A 141 -18.39 -6.59 -12.88
C MET A 141 -16.93 -6.93 -12.59
N LEU A 142 -16.04 -5.98 -12.91
CA LEU A 142 -14.61 -6.06 -12.62
C LEU A 142 -14.19 -4.91 -11.69
N ALA A 143 -13.86 -5.22 -10.43
CA ALA A 143 -13.38 -4.22 -9.49
C ALA A 143 -11.90 -3.89 -9.71
N MET A 144 -11.61 -2.60 -9.81
CA MET A 144 -10.27 -2.06 -10.04
C MET A 144 -10.16 -0.62 -9.48
N THR A 145 -8.99 -0.01 -9.59
CA THR A 145 -8.78 1.43 -9.37
C THR A 145 -8.49 2.10 -10.71
N ARG A 146 -9.25 3.13 -11.07
CA ARG A 146 -9.03 3.86 -12.32
C ARG A 146 -7.64 4.48 -12.36
N TYR A 147 -7.07 4.52 -13.56
CA TYR A 147 -5.73 5.07 -13.83
C TYR A 147 -4.64 4.47 -12.93
N SER A 148 -4.73 3.17 -12.67
CA SER A 148 -3.72 2.37 -11.97
C SER A 148 -3.35 1.13 -12.78
N VAL A 149 -2.36 0.39 -12.29
CA VAL A 149 -2.03 -0.92 -12.88
C VAL A 149 -3.24 -1.84 -12.97
N THR A 150 -4.19 -1.77 -12.02
CA THR A 150 -5.39 -2.62 -12.06
C THR A 150 -6.36 -2.24 -13.17
N ASP A 151 -6.39 -0.99 -13.60
CA ASP A 151 -7.14 -0.54 -14.77
C ASP A 151 -6.46 -1.02 -16.08
N LEU A 152 -5.13 -0.82 -16.17
CA LEU A 152 -4.34 -1.34 -17.28
C LEU A 152 -4.51 -2.86 -17.45
N LEU A 153 -4.42 -3.63 -16.37
CA LEU A 153 -4.60 -5.07 -16.39
C LEU A 153 -6.05 -5.49 -16.76
N GLY A 154 -7.02 -4.68 -16.38
CA GLY A 154 -8.40 -4.84 -16.80
C GLY A 154 -8.55 -4.69 -18.33
N ASP A 155 -7.91 -3.68 -18.94
CA ASP A 155 -7.89 -3.50 -20.40
C ASP A 155 -7.20 -4.70 -21.07
N LEU A 156 -6.03 -5.10 -20.58
CA LEU A 156 -5.31 -6.26 -21.13
C LEU A 156 -6.14 -7.56 -21.06
N ALA A 157 -6.91 -7.74 -19.98
CA ALA A 157 -7.79 -8.91 -19.85
C ALA A 157 -8.93 -8.90 -20.87
N VAL A 158 -9.56 -7.73 -21.08
CA VAL A 158 -10.64 -7.53 -22.06
C VAL A 158 -10.13 -7.74 -23.48
N ASP A 159 -8.99 -7.13 -23.81
CA ASP A 159 -8.35 -7.25 -25.13
C ASP A 159 -7.93 -8.71 -25.41
N SER A 160 -7.33 -9.40 -24.45
CA SER A 160 -6.93 -10.81 -24.56
C SER A 160 -8.14 -11.74 -24.73
N ALA A 161 -9.26 -11.39 -24.13
CA ALA A 161 -10.52 -12.13 -24.30
C ALA A 161 -11.24 -11.81 -25.61
N LYS A 162 -10.81 -10.77 -26.33
CA LYS A 162 -11.48 -10.21 -27.53
C LYS A 162 -12.92 -9.78 -27.23
N LEU A 163 -13.13 -9.19 -26.07
CA LEU A 163 -14.43 -8.62 -25.66
C LEU A 163 -14.49 -7.15 -26.03
N ALA A 164 -15.68 -6.65 -26.32
CA ALA A 164 -15.90 -5.22 -26.44
C ALA A 164 -15.78 -4.56 -25.03
N PRO A 165 -15.08 -3.43 -24.90
CA PRO A 165 -14.81 -2.81 -23.59
C PRO A 165 -16.05 -2.54 -22.74
N GLU A 166 -17.16 -2.19 -23.36
CA GLU A 166 -18.46 -1.94 -22.73
C GLU A 166 -19.16 -3.18 -22.19
N ARG A 167 -18.68 -4.37 -22.56
CA ARG A 167 -19.22 -5.64 -22.08
C ARG A 167 -18.69 -6.02 -20.71
N VAL A 168 -17.73 -5.28 -20.15
CA VAL A 168 -17.16 -5.51 -18.81
C VAL A 168 -17.40 -4.28 -17.94
N PHE A 169 -18.25 -4.40 -16.93
CA PHE A 169 -18.61 -3.29 -16.05
C PHE A 169 -17.50 -3.00 -15.05
N ARG A 170 -16.78 -1.89 -15.27
CA ARG A 170 -15.66 -1.47 -14.42
C ARG A 170 -16.16 -0.77 -13.17
N VAL A 171 -15.90 -1.37 -12.00
CA VAL A 171 -16.30 -0.82 -10.69
C VAL A 171 -15.08 -0.30 -9.97
N GLN A 172 -15.06 1.00 -9.66
CA GLN A 172 -13.94 1.60 -8.94
C GLN A 172 -14.03 1.34 -7.44
N ILE A 173 -13.10 0.54 -6.92
CA ILE A 173 -12.95 0.25 -5.49
C ILE A 173 -11.48 0.43 -5.14
N ASN A 174 -11.15 1.52 -4.46
CA ASN A 174 -9.76 1.92 -4.22
C ASN A 174 -9.13 1.21 -3.02
N ASP A 175 -9.93 0.86 -2.00
CA ASP A 175 -9.48 0.17 -0.81
C ASP A 175 -9.31 -1.34 -1.09
N VAL A 176 -8.09 -1.84 -0.88
CA VAL A 176 -7.74 -3.24 -1.19
C VAL A 176 -8.43 -4.25 -0.27
N ASN A 177 -8.71 -3.87 0.98
CA ASN A 177 -9.39 -4.74 1.95
C ASN A 177 -10.89 -4.77 1.68
N ILE A 178 -11.50 -3.63 1.31
CA ILE A 178 -12.91 -3.59 0.87
C ILE A 178 -13.08 -4.42 -0.39
N ARG A 179 -12.16 -4.31 -1.36
CA ARG A 179 -12.19 -5.11 -2.59
C ARG A 179 -12.19 -6.60 -2.29
N LEU A 180 -11.33 -7.06 -1.37
CA LEU A 180 -11.31 -8.46 -0.92
C LEU A 180 -12.64 -8.87 -0.28
N LYS A 181 -13.17 -8.06 0.66
CA LYS A 181 -14.44 -8.36 1.33
C LYS A 181 -15.63 -8.47 0.37
N MET A 182 -15.69 -7.63 -0.66
CA MET A 182 -16.74 -7.72 -1.68
C MET A 182 -16.69 -9.02 -2.47
N LEU A 183 -15.49 -9.57 -2.71
CA LEU A 183 -15.36 -10.90 -3.31
C LEU A 183 -15.83 -12.00 -2.35
N GLU A 184 -15.40 -11.94 -1.09
CA GLU A 184 -15.77 -12.91 -0.04
C GLU A 184 -17.29 -12.92 0.21
N ASN A 185 -17.94 -11.77 0.14
CA ASN A 185 -19.38 -11.59 0.29
C ASN A 185 -20.18 -11.91 -0.98
N ASN A 186 -19.53 -12.27 -2.09
CA ASN A 186 -20.15 -12.47 -3.40
C ASN A 186 -20.83 -11.22 -3.99
N GLU A 187 -20.34 -10.03 -3.64
CA GLU A 187 -20.83 -8.74 -4.14
C GLU A 187 -20.09 -8.28 -5.41
N MET A 188 -19.07 -9.04 -5.85
CA MET A 188 -18.26 -8.73 -7.02
C MET A 188 -17.96 -10.01 -7.83
N ASP A 189 -18.04 -9.90 -9.17
CA ASP A 189 -17.84 -11.02 -10.08
C ASP A 189 -16.34 -11.35 -10.25
N ALA A 190 -15.54 -10.35 -10.45
CA ALA A 190 -14.08 -10.44 -10.58
C ALA A 190 -13.40 -9.18 -10.06
N LEU A 191 -12.13 -9.32 -9.69
CA LEU A 191 -11.34 -8.20 -9.18
C LEU A 191 -9.83 -8.46 -9.30
N LEU A 192 -9.06 -7.38 -9.16
CA LEU A 192 -7.61 -7.43 -9.15
C LEU A 192 -7.09 -7.22 -7.72
N LEU A 193 -6.32 -8.18 -7.22
CA LEU A 193 -5.65 -8.13 -5.91
C LEU A 193 -4.15 -8.37 -6.07
N THR A 194 -3.40 -7.87 -5.08
CA THR A 194 -2.01 -8.22 -4.80
C THR A 194 -1.92 -8.97 -3.47
N GLU A 195 -0.71 -9.41 -3.07
CA GLU A 195 -0.52 -10.06 -1.78
C GLU A 195 -0.57 -9.05 -0.60
N PRO A 196 -1.07 -9.46 0.55
CA PRO A 196 -1.54 -10.80 0.93
C PRO A 196 -3.03 -11.05 0.66
N GLN A 197 -3.78 -10.06 0.14
CA GLN A 197 -5.21 -10.19 -0.12
C GLN A 197 -5.52 -11.26 -1.17
N ALA A 198 -4.60 -11.45 -2.14
CA ALA A 198 -4.74 -12.50 -3.14
C ALA A 198 -4.73 -13.89 -2.50
N THR A 199 -3.76 -14.18 -1.64
CA THR A 199 -3.69 -15.46 -0.88
C THR A 199 -4.96 -15.66 -0.04
N GLN A 200 -5.45 -14.64 0.66
CA GLN A 200 -6.69 -14.71 1.43
C GLN A 200 -7.89 -15.06 0.53
N ALA A 201 -8.00 -14.45 -0.65
CA ALA A 201 -9.06 -14.76 -1.62
C ALA A 201 -8.97 -16.21 -2.11
N LEU A 202 -7.76 -16.73 -2.39
CA LEU A 202 -7.56 -18.10 -2.87
C LEU A 202 -7.95 -19.16 -1.85
N LEU A 203 -7.84 -18.89 -0.54
CA LEU A 203 -8.39 -19.74 0.51
C LEU A 203 -9.91 -19.91 0.39
N GLY A 204 -10.62 -18.90 -0.08
CA GLY A 204 -12.02 -18.94 -0.40
C GLY A 204 -12.36 -19.76 -1.65
N LYS A 205 -11.37 -20.44 -2.27
CA LYS A 205 -11.51 -21.20 -3.54
C LYS A 205 -11.93 -20.32 -4.74
N HIS A 206 -11.65 -19.04 -4.68
CA HIS A 206 -11.77 -18.14 -5.82
C HIS A 206 -10.72 -18.48 -6.88
N LYS A 207 -10.98 -18.23 -8.16
CA LYS A 207 -10.13 -18.71 -9.25
C LYS A 207 -9.31 -17.59 -9.88
N VAL A 208 -8.03 -17.82 -10.07
CA VAL A 208 -7.16 -16.91 -10.84
C VAL A 208 -7.45 -17.05 -12.33
N LEU A 209 -7.74 -15.93 -12.99
CA LEU A 209 -7.91 -15.82 -14.43
C LEU A 209 -6.69 -15.21 -15.13
N LEU A 210 -5.94 -14.33 -14.42
CA LEU A 210 -4.72 -13.69 -14.93
C LEU A 210 -3.71 -13.54 -13.81
N ASP A 211 -2.43 -13.74 -14.12
CA ASP A 211 -1.29 -13.61 -13.20
C ASP A 211 -0.17 -12.82 -13.88
N THR A 212 0.16 -11.64 -13.38
CA THR A 212 1.17 -10.76 -13.99
C THR A 212 2.58 -11.34 -13.97
N ARG A 213 2.87 -12.28 -13.05
CA ARG A 213 4.17 -12.99 -13.03
C ARG A 213 4.41 -13.80 -14.32
N LYS A 214 3.32 -14.33 -14.90
CA LYS A 214 3.34 -15.09 -16.17
C LYS A 214 3.39 -14.19 -17.41
N MET A 215 3.16 -12.88 -17.22
CA MET A 215 3.14 -11.90 -18.31
C MET A 215 4.42 -11.06 -18.38
N ASP A 216 5.37 -11.28 -17.48
CA ASP A 216 6.58 -10.45 -17.29
C ASP A 216 6.28 -8.94 -17.16
N ILE A 217 5.19 -8.61 -16.45
CA ILE A 217 4.76 -7.25 -16.13
C ILE A 217 5.14 -6.94 -14.69
N ARG A 218 5.96 -5.88 -14.47
CA ARG A 218 6.45 -5.45 -13.17
C ARG A 218 6.14 -3.97 -12.98
N MET A 219 5.05 -3.67 -12.29
CA MET A 219 4.51 -2.31 -12.18
C MET A 219 4.64 -1.69 -10.78
N GLY A 220 5.02 -2.46 -9.76
CA GLY A 220 5.14 -1.94 -8.39
C GLY A 220 6.37 -1.06 -8.23
N VAL A 221 6.20 0.11 -7.61
CA VAL A 221 7.28 1.07 -7.38
C VAL A 221 7.15 1.79 -6.05
N LEU A 222 8.27 2.28 -5.57
CA LEU A 222 8.38 3.29 -4.54
C LEU A 222 8.80 4.61 -5.21
N ALA A 223 7.94 5.61 -5.15
CA ALA A 223 8.17 6.90 -5.78
C ALA A 223 8.31 8.01 -4.73
N PHE A 224 9.20 8.97 -4.98
CA PHE A 224 9.47 10.10 -4.10
C PHE A 224 9.37 11.43 -4.84
N ARG A 225 8.98 12.47 -4.11
CA ARG A 225 8.98 13.84 -4.61
C ARG A 225 10.42 14.34 -4.83
N THR A 226 10.73 14.80 -6.04
CA THR A 226 12.07 15.31 -6.38
C THR A 226 12.42 16.59 -5.62
N LYS A 227 11.42 17.45 -5.33
CA LYS A 227 11.63 18.72 -4.63
C LYS A 227 12.29 18.57 -3.26
N GLY A 228 12.02 17.46 -2.55
CA GLY A 228 12.64 17.16 -1.26
C GLY A 228 14.08 16.68 -1.37
N MET A 229 14.50 16.17 -2.55
CA MET A 229 15.82 15.54 -2.73
C MET A 229 16.95 16.52 -2.96
N VAL A 230 16.65 17.80 -3.14
CA VAL A 230 17.66 18.88 -3.26
C VAL A 230 18.21 19.27 -1.89
N ASP A 231 17.40 19.11 -0.84
CA ASP A 231 17.81 19.41 0.54
C ASP A 231 18.77 18.34 1.08
N LYS A 232 19.91 18.77 1.64
CA LYS A 232 20.99 17.90 2.16
C LYS A 232 20.46 16.95 3.26
N ASN A 233 19.58 17.42 4.14
CA ASN A 233 19.02 16.59 5.22
C ASN A 233 18.07 15.54 4.65
N ARG A 234 17.21 15.91 3.71
CA ARG A 234 16.31 14.99 3.02
C ARG A 234 17.07 13.91 2.24
N LYS A 235 18.16 14.30 1.58
CA LYS A 235 19.03 13.35 0.90
C LYS A 235 19.61 12.32 1.86
N ARG A 236 20.15 12.78 3.01
CA ARG A 236 20.65 11.88 4.07
C ARG A 236 19.53 10.97 4.61
N GLN A 237 18.33 11.51 4.85
CA GLN A 237 17.19 10.71 5.31
C GLN A 237 16.83 9.61 4.31
N MET A 238 16.87 9.92 3.02
CA MET A 238 16.64 8.95 1.95
C MET A 238 17.72 7.86 1.94
N GLU A 239 18.99 8.22 2.05
CA GLU A 239 20.09 7.26 2.10
C GLU A 239 19.92 6.28 3.26
N VAL A 240 19.58 6.77 4.46
CA VAL A 240 19.29 5.95 5.64
C VAL A 240 18.06 5.04 5.39
N PHE A 241 17.00 5.60 4.79
CA PHE A 241 15.82 4.81 4.44
C PHE A 241 16.15 3.67 3.48
N LEU A 242 16.89 3.96 2.40
CA LEU A 242 17.25 2.96 1.40
C LEU A 242 18.18 1.88 1.95
N LYS A 243 19.12 2.27 2.83
CA LYS A 243 19.98 1.30 3.52
C LYS A 243 19.14 0.31 4.33
N GLY A 244 18.26 0.79 5.21
CA GLY A 244 17.39 -0.07 6.02
C GLY A 244 16.40 -0.89 5.19
N TYR A 245 15.89 -0.33 4.09
CA TYR A 245 15.06 -1.07 3.13
C TYR A 245 15.82 -2.25 2.50
N ASN A 246 17.07 -2.02 2.06
CA ASN A 246 17.91 -3.07 1.46
C ASN A 246 18.26 -4.15 2.48
N GLU A 247 18.63 -3.77 3.71
CA GLU A 247 18.89 -4.71 4.81
C GLU A 247 17.65 -5.58 5.11
N ALA A 248 16.47 -5.00 5.08
CA ALA A 248 15.21 -5.74 5.25
C ALA A 248 14.94 -6.69 4.08
N CYS A 249 15.26 -6.30 2.84
CA CYS A 249 15.18 -7.18 1.68
C CYS A 249 16.12 -8.38 1.80
N ASP A 250 17.37 -8.16 2.22
CA ASP A 250 18.35 -9.24 2.44
C ASP A 250 17.85 -10.20 3.51
N SER A 251 17.35 -9.67 4.61
CA SER A 251 16.81 -10.45 5.72
C SER A 251 15.59 -11.28 5.30
N LEU A 252 14.66 -10.69 4.51
CA LEU A 252 13.51 -11.42 3.96
C LEU A 252 13.95 -12.53 3.00
N ASN A 253 14.93 -12.27 2.16
CA ASN A 253 15.44 -13.28 1.21
C ASN A 253 16.19 -14.42 1.91
N HIS A 254 16.79 -14.15 3.08
CA HIS A 254 17.52 -15.13 3.88
C HIS A 254 16.59 -15.99 4.76
N TYR A 255 15.69 -15.33 5.52
CA TYR A 255 14.85 -16.02 6.53
C TYR A 255 13.45 -16.36 6.01
N GLY A 256 13.01 -15.80 4.89
CA GLY A 256 11.68 -15.97 4.34
C GLY A 256 10.60 -15.10 5.00
N VAL A 257 9.47 -14.96 4.32
CA VAL A 257 8.34 -14.10 4.72
C VAL A 257 7.75 -14.55 6.08
N LEU A 258 7.65 -15.87 6.32
CA LEU A 258 7.05 -16.43 7.53
C LEU A 258 7.89 -16.20 8.80
N HIS A 259 9.18 -15.87 8.66
CA HIS A 259 10.00 -15.45 9.80
C HIS A 259 9.44 -14.18 10.45
N TYR A 260 8.84 -13.30 9.66
CA TYR A 260 8.29 -12.00 10.08
C TYR A 260 6.77 -12.03 10.32
N LYS A 261 6.22 -13.17 10.73
CA LYS A 261 4.78 -13.35 10.98
C LYS A 261 4.19 -12.31 11.94
N ASP A 262 4.95 -11.85 12.92
CA ASP A 262 4.49 -10.86 13.90
C ASP A 262 4.37 -9.47 13.29
N VAL A 263 5.29 -9.09 12.39
CA VAL A 263 5.19 -7.87 11.58
C VAL A 263 3.97 -7.96 10.66
N ILE A 264 3.75 -9.12 10.03
CA ILE A 264 2.59 -9.36 9.16
C ILE A 264 1.30 -9.23 9.96
N ARG A 265 1.16 -9.88 11.10
CA ARG A 265 -0.03 -9.74 11.97
C ARG A 265 -0.31 -8.30 12.39
N LYS A 266 0.73 -7.54 12.65
CA LYS A 266 0.63 -6.14 13.07
C LYS A 266 0.15 -5.21 11.96
N HIS A 267 0.55 -5.48 10.72
CA HIS A 267 0.37 -4.54 9.61
C HIS A 267 -0.70 -4.95 8.58
N TYR A 268 -1.08 -6.23 8.53
CA TYR A 268 -2.00 -6.77 7.53
C TYR A 268 -3.24 -7.39 8.15
N GLN A 269 -4.39 -7.21 7.48
CA GLN A 269 -5.69 -7.76 7.91
C GLN A 269 -5.97 -9.05 7.13
N ILE A 270 -5.29 -10.14 7.51
CA ILE A 270 -5.48 -11.46 6.92
C ILE A 270 -5.66 -12.52 8.01
N SER A 271 -6.25 -13.64 7.65
CA SER A 271 -6.41 -14.77 8.56
C SER A 271 -5.07 -15.47 8.86
N GLU A 272 -4.98 -16.15 10.00
CA GLU A 272 -3.81 -16.99 10.33
C GLU A 272 -3.57 -18.09 9.29
N LEU A 273 -4.63 -18.56 8.64
CA LEU A 273 -4.51 -19.54 7.56
C LEU A 273 -3.88 -18.92 6.31
N ALA A 274 -4.29 -17.71 5.92
CA ALA A 274 -3.68 -16.99 4.81
C ALA A 274 -2.21 -16.67 5.09
N LEU A 275 -1.89 -16.24 6.31
CA LEU A 275 -0.52 -15.98 6.72
C LEU A 275 0.39 -17.21 6.49
N LYS A 276 -0.07 -18.41 6.88
CA LYS A 276 0.69 -19.66 6.70
C LYS A 276 0.83 -20.08 5.24
N GLN A 277 0.00 -19.56 4.34
CA GLN A 277 0.00 -19.89 2.91
C GLN A 277 0.57 -18.78 2.03
N LEU A 278 1.15 -17.74 2.63
CA LEU A 278 1.85 -16.73 1.85
C LEU A 278 2.98 -17.36 1.02
N PRO A 279 3.21 -16.89 -0.21
CA PRO A 279 4.21 -17.49 -1.08
C PRO A 279 5.63 -17.35 -0.50
N ASP A 280 6.29 -18.46 -0.18
CA ASP A 280 7.68 -18.48 0.29
C ASP A 280 8.70 -18.13 -0.80
N THR A 281 8.28 -18.17 -2.06
CA THR A 281 9.13 -17.91 -3.24
C THR A 281 9.28 -16.43 -3.57
N LEU A 282 8.65 -15.53 -2.80
CA LEU A 282 8.76 -14.10 -3.01
C LEU A 282 10.20 -13.65 -2.78
N LYS A 283 10.76 -12.98 -3.79
CA LYS A 283 12.07 -12.33 -3.70
C LYS A 283 11.90 -10.84 -3.60
N PHE A 284 12.65 -10.23 -2.70
CA PHE A 284 12.67 -8.80 -2.46
C PHE A 284 13.97 -8.24 -3.02
N GLN A 285 13.85 -7.25 -3.89
CA GLN A 285 15.02 -6.65 -4.55
C GLN A 285 15.49 -5.43 -3.78
N HIS A 286 16.79 -5.20 -3.76
CA HIS A 286 17.34 -3.92 -3.34
C HIS A 286 16.73 -2.78 -4.16
N ALA A 287 16.77 -1.59 -3.60
CA ALA A 287 16.28 -0.39 -4.26
C ALA A 287 16.98 -0.20 -5.61
N THR A 288 16.24 -0.43 -6.68
CA THR A 288 16.67 -0.26 -8.08
C THR A 288 15.54 0.40 -8.85
N VAL A 289 15.87 1.20 -9.85
CA VAL A 289 14.87 1.82 -10.72
C VAL A 289 14.06 0.77 -11.48
N PRO A 290 12.80 1.04 -11.82
CA PRO A 290 11.99 0.12 -12.62
C PRO A 290 12.57 -0.07 -14.03
N ARG A 291 12.19 -1.18 -14.68
CA ARG A 291 12.59 -1.47 -16.05
C ARG A 291 11.95 -0.46 -17.00
N GLU A 292 12.73 0.03 -17.96
CA GLU A 292 12.28 1.01 -18.95
C GLU A 292 11.05 0.54 -19.72
N LYS A 293 11.02 -0.72 -20.16
CA LYS A 293 9.87 -1.30 -20.85
C LYS A 293 8.55 -1.25 -20.08
N ASP A 294 8.61 -1.36 -18.74
CA ASP A 294 7.39 -1.31 -17.91
C ASP A 294 6.93 0.14 -17.74
N VAL A 295 7.87 1.09 -17.65
CA VAL A 295 7.57 2.54 -17.64
C VAL A 295 6.94 2.95 -18.96
N GLU A 296 7.53 2.57 -20.09
CA GLU A 296 7.01 2.83 -21.44
C GLU A 296 5.61 2.22 -21.63
N GLN A 297 5.38 1.02 -21.12
CA GLN A 297 4.06 0.38 -21.17
C GLN A 297 3.01 1.20 -20.42
N ALA A 298 3.34 1.69 -19.23
CA ALA A 298 2.44 2.55 -18.45
C ALA A 298 2.15 3.88 -19.17
N GLN A 299 3.19 4.53 -19.70
CA GLN A 299 3.08 5.80 -20.45
C GLN A 299 2.23 5.62 -21.72
N LYS A 300 2.51 4.57 -22.49
CA LYS A 300 1.77 4.24 -23.71
C LYS A 300 0.31 3.95 -23.44
N TRP A 301 0.01 3.27 -22.34
CA TRP A 301 -1.38 3.03 -21.94
C TRP A 301 -2.08 4.34 -21.55
N LEU A 302 -1.43 5.19 -20.74
CA LEU A 302 -1.96 6.48 -20.31
C LEU A 302 -2.16 7.49 -21.47
N SER A 303 -1.41 7.35 -22.57
CA SER A 303 -1.58 8.22 -23.73
C SER A 303 -2.86 7.93 -24.52
N LYS A 304 -3.49 6.76 -24.31
CA LYS A 304 -4.73 6.32 -24.96
C LYS A 304 -5.99 6.62 -24.12
N LYS A 305 -5.80 7.07 -22.87
CA LYS A 305 -6.89 7.39 -21.93
C LYS A 305 -7.13 8.90 -21.80
#